data_c74f84d9a90e31d633e9d2109a58d3aa
#
_entry.id   c74f84d9a90e31d633e9d2109a58d3aa
#
_cell.length_a   1.000
_cell.length_b   1.000
_cell.length_c   1.000
_cell.angle_alpha   90.00
_cell.angle_beta   90.00
_cell.angle_gamma   90.00
#
_symmetry.space_group_name_H-M   'P 1'
#
loop_
_entity.id
_entity.type
_entity.pdbx_description
1 polymer ?
#
loop_
_entity_poly.entity_id
_entity_poly.type
_entity_poly.pdbx_seq_one_letter_code
_entity_poly.pdbx_strand_id
1 'polypeptide(L)'
;MISKNIELLLYEKSMFIREFEKILLKLFEKGFLSGTTHTSIGQELIAVSLLNNLKKNDFVISNHRSHAHFIAYCNEIKLLFRELLGKENGICKGKAGSQHIHYKNFLSNGVLGNMLPVAAGLALSLKKKKKENIVHVFLGDGAFGQGVLYETLNFCSLNKLKCLFIVENNKIAQTTPIANNFAGSFKERFSAFNIQFEEINNINNIKKFILKIN
;
A
#
# COMPACT_ATOMS: atom_id res chain seq x y z
N MET A 1 -8.60 9.43 -22.61
CA MET A 1 -7.63 10.36 -21.96
C MET A 1 -8.15 10.70 -20.58
N ILE A 2 -7.32 10.59 -19.54
CA ILE A 2 -7.67 11.11 -18.20
C ILE A 2 -7.83 12.63 -18.35
N SER A 3 -8.92 13.21 -17.86
CA SER A 3 -9.17 14.64 -17.98
C SER A 3 -8.09 15.44 -17.21
N LYS A 4 -7.79 16.65 -17.67
CA LYS A 4 -6.87 17.57 -17.01
C LYS A 4 -7.23 17.79 -15.52
N ASN A 5 -8.51 17.68 -15.19
CA ASN A 5 -9.01 17.77 -13.81
C ASN A 5 -8.55 16.60 -12.92
N ILE A 6 -8.44 15.38 -13.47
CA ILE A 6 -7.94 14.23 -12.69
C ILE A 6 -6.43 14.37 -12.43
N GLU A 7 -5.67 14.85 -13.40
CA GLU A 7 -4.23 15.11 -13.19
C GLU A 7 -4.00 16.13 -12.08
N LEU A 8 -4.77 17.21 -12.07
CA LEU A 8 -4.70 18.23 -11.02
C LEU A 8 -5.07 17.63 -9.65
N LEU A 9 -6.13 16.84 -9.58
CA LEU A 9 -6.54 16.16 -8.34
C LEU A 9 -5.46 15.22 -7.81
N LEU A 10 -4.82 14.42 -8.68
CA LEU A 10 -3.73 13.53 -8.28
C LEU A 10 -2.53 14.33 -7.76
N TYR A 11 -2.20 15.44 -8.42
CA TYR A 11 -1.13 16.34 -8.00
C TYR A 11 -1.43 16.98 -6.63
N GLU A 12 -2.60 17.56 -6.45
CA GLU A 12 -3.01 18.20 -5.18
C GLU A 12 -2.96 17.23 -4.00
N LYS A 13 -3.52 16.02 -4.19
CA LYS A 13 -3.49 14.98 -3.15
C LYS A 13 -2.06 14.52 -2.84
N SER A 14 -1.21 14.37 -3.86
CA SER A 14 0.19 13.98 -3.67
C SER A 14 0.97 15.05 -2.92
N MET A 15 0.76 16.32 -3.25
CA MET A 15 1.37 17.45 -2.54
C MET A 15 0.87 17.56 -1.10
N PHE A 16 -0.41 17.33 -0.86
CA PHE A 16 -0.97 17.29 0.49
C PHE A 16 -0.29 16.21 1.34
N ILE A 17 -0.16 14.98 0.81
CA ILE A 17 0.53 13.87 1.50
C ILE A 17 1.99 14.25 1.77
N ARG A 18 2.68 14.85 0.80
CA ARG A 18 4.06 15.32 0.94
C ARG A 18 4.22 16.27 2.12
N GLU A 19 3.36 17.27 2.22
CA GLU A 19 3.42 18.26 3.31
C GLU A 19 3.03 17.64 4.66
N PHE A 20 2.05 16.74 4.68
CA PHE A 20 1.69 15.96 5.87
C PHE A 20 2.91 15.17 6.40
N GLU A 21 3.61 14.44 5.54
CA GLU A 21 4.79 13.65 5.91
C GLU A 21 5.96 14.55 6.38
N LYS A 22 6.17 15.71 5.77
CA LYS A 22 7.17 16.69 6.25
C LYS A 22 6.87 17.21 7.65
N ILE A 23 5.58 17.43 7.95
CA ILE A 23 5.15 17.81 9.29
C ILE A 23 5.43 16.68 10.29
N LEU A 24 5.14 15.44 9.92
CA LEU A 24 5.43 14.28 10.78
C LEU A 24 6.92 14.16 11.09
N LEU A 25 7.80 14.35 10.10
CA LEU A 25 9.26 14.34 10.35
C LEU A 25 9.67 15.39 11.38
N LYS A 26 9.17 16.63 11.24
CA LYS A 26 9.44 17.70 12.23
C LYS A 26 8.93 17.36 13.64
N LEU A 27 7.78 16.68 13.72
CA LEU A 27 7.23 16.24 15.02
C LEU A 27 8.03 15.08 15.61
N PHE A 28 8.52 14.18 14.76
CA PHE A 28 9.39 13.08 15.17
C PHE A 28 10.72 13.60 15.74
N GLU A 29 11.37 14.54 15.05
CA GLU A 29 12.59 15.21 15.51
C GLU A 29 12.41 15.91 16.89
N LYS A 30 11.21 16.43 17.14
CA LYS A 30 10.85 17.07 18.42
C LYS A 30 10.39 16.08 19.50
N GLY A 31 10.40 14.77 19.23
CA GLY A 31 10.01 13.74 20.20
C GLY A 31 8.50 13.61 20.45
N PHE A 32 7.64 14.21 19.61
CA PHE A 32 6.18 14.07 19.75
C PHE A 32 5.63 12.75 19.22
N LEU A 33 6.38 12.04 18.37
CA LEU A 33 5.99 10.75 17.83
C LEU A 33 6.87 9.66 18.46
N SER A 34 6.25 8.55 18.84
CA SER A 34 6.94 7.38 19.37
C SER A 34 7.06 6.28 18.35
N GLY A 35 8.06 5.41 18.53
CA GLY A 35 8.31 4.28 17.65
C GLY A 35 8.94 4.68 16.32
N THR A 36 8.93 3.74 15.37
CA THR A 36 9.51 3.94 14.05
C THR A 36 8.49 4.58 13.10
N THR A 37 8.85 5.71 12.50
CA THR A 37 8.03 6.41 11.51
C THR A 37 8.68 6.31 10.14
N HIS A 38 7.99 5.66 9.19
CA HIS A 38 8.43 5.54 7.80
C HIS A 38 7.55 6.41 6.91
N THR A 39 8.15 7.42 6.29
CA THR A 39 7.41 8.32 5.39
C THR A 39 7.24 7.71 4.00
N SER A 40 6.21 8.18 3.28
CA SER A 40 5.95 7.85 1.88
C SER A 40 6.47 8.92 0.92
N ILE A 41 7.38 9.80 1.38
CA ILE A 41 7.95 10.87 0.56
C ILE A 41 8.61 10.28 -0.69
N GLY A 42 8.18 10.74 -1.87
CA GLY A 42 8.63 10.24 -3.17
C GLY A 42 7.76 9.11 -3.75
N GLN A 43 6.81 8.57 -3.00
CA GLN A 43 5.93 7.46 -3.42
C GLN A 43 4.44 7.84 -3.40
N GLU A 44 4.10 9.11 -3.15
CA GLU A 44 2.73 9.59 -2.94
C GLU A 44 1.82 9.30 -4.15
N LEU A 45 2.37 9.48 -5.36
CA LEU A 45 1.61 9.31 -6.59
C LEU A 45 1.12 7.87 -6.77
N ILE A 46 1.85 6.86 -6.29
CA ILE A 46 1.43 5.45 -6.35
C ILE A 46 0.14 5.28 -5.54
N ALA A 47 0.15 5.71 -4.28
CA ALA A 47 -1.00 5.62 -3.39
C ALA A 47 -2.23 6.34 -3.97
N VAL A 48 -2.06 7.60 -4.37
CA VAL A 48 -3.15 8.45 -4.86
C VAL A 48 -3.74 7.91 -6.16
N SER A 49 -2.89 7.47 -7.12
CA SER A 49 -3.34 6.97 -8.42
C SER A 49 -4.19 5.72 -8.31
N LEU A 50 -3.80 4.80 -7.45
CA LEU A 50 -4.48 3.50 -7.31
C LEU A 50 -5.71 3.60 -6.41
N LEU A 51 -5.59 4.28 -5.28
CA LEU A 51 -6.65 4.29 -4.28
C LEU A 51 -7.75 5.31 -4.57
N ASN A 52 -7.54 6.26 -5.50
CA ASN A 52 -8.60 7.17 -5.94
C ASN A 52 -9.72 6.46 -6.73
N ASN A 53 -9.46 5.21 -7.20
CA ASN A 53 -10.39 4.43 -8.02
C ASN A 53 -10.91 3.17 -7.31
N LEU A 54 -10.83 3.12 -5.99
CA LEU A 54 -11.36 2.00 -5.21
C LEU A 54 -12.88 1.87 -5.39
N LYS A 55 -13.32 0.64 -5.60
CA LYS A 55 -14.75 0.32 -5.55
C LYS A 55 -15.19 0.19 -4.09
N LYS A 56 -16.46 0.51 -3.84
CA LYS A 56 -17.06 0.33 -2.52
C LYS A 56 -16.85 -1.11 -2.02
N ASN A 57 -16.31 -1.25 -0.82
CA ASN A 57 -15.98 -2.52 -0.15
C ASN A 57 -14.75 -3.26 -0.70
N ASP A 58 -13.92 -2.67 -1.55
CA ASP A 58 -12.57 -3.18 -1.79
C ASP A 58 -11.74 -3.10 -0.50
N PHE A 59 -10.79 -4.01 -0.37
CA PHE A 59 -9.85 -4.00 0.76
C PHE A 59 -8.52 -3.40 0.36
N VAL A 60 -7.91 -2.68 1.30
CA VAL A 60 -6.55 -2.17 1.16
C VAL A 60 -5.68 -2.75 2.25
N ILE A 61 -4.71 -3.53 1.85
CA ILE A 61 -3.68 -4.10 2.72
C ILE A 61 -2.40 -3.33 2.46
N SER A 62 -1.98 -2.57 3.46
CA SER A 62 -0.84 -1.67 3.39
C SER A 62 0.36 -2.21 4.16
N ASN A 63 1.51 -1.60 3.94
CA ASN A 63 2.78 -1.90 4.59
C ASN A 63 3.12 -0.85 5.68
N HIS A 64 4.39 -0.83 6.11
CA HIS A 64 4.93 0.09 7.12
C HIS A 64 4.93 1.58 6.69
N ARG A 65 4.76 1.90 5.37
CA ARG A 65 4.64 3.27 4.84
C ARG A 65 3.17 3.62 4.58
N SER A 66 2.33 3.37 5.58
CA SER A 66 0.88 3.34 5.41
C SER A 66 0.20 4.71 5.33
N HIS A 67 0.89 5.81 5.66
CA HIS A 67 0.26 7.13 5.77
C HIS A 67 -0.36 7.60 4.45
N ALA A 68 0.43 7.55 3.35
CA ALA A 68 -0.08 7.92 2.03
C ALA A 68 -1.24 7.04 1.59
N HIS A 69 -1.14 5.73 1.82
CA HIS A 69 -2.21 4.78 1.50
C HIS A 69 -3.47 5.09 2.29
N PHE A 70 -3.35 5.36 3.59
CA PHE A 70 -4.51 5.70 4.43
C PHE A 70 -5.17 7.01 4.02
N ILE A 71 -4.38 8.06 3.79
CA ILE A 71 -4.89 9.37 3.36
C ILE A 71 -5.59 9.26 2.00
N ALA A 72 -4.99 8.51 1.06
CA ALA A 72 -5.60 8.28 -0.24
C ALA A 72 -6.88 7.42 -0.16
N TYR A 73 -6.94 6.47 0.79
CA TYR A 73 -8.07 5.59 1.00
C TYR A 73 -9.32 6.29 1.53
N CYS A 74 -9.20 7.15 2.57
CA CYS A 74 -10.41 7.62 3.26
C CYS A 74 -10.41 9.09 3.68
N ASN A 75 -9.33 9.82 3.51
CA ASN A 75 -9.21 11.25 3.88
C ASN A 75 -9.50 11.58 5.38
N GLU A 76 -9.42 10.58 6.28
CA GLU A 76 -9.64 10.75 7.73
C GLU A 76 -8.36 11.24 8.44
N ILE A 77 -7.85 12.37 7.99
CA ILE A 77 -6.54 12.91 8.36
C ILE A 77 -6.45 13.21 9.85
N LYS A 78 -7.49 13.79 10.42
CA LYS A 78 -7.51 14.13 11.84
C LYS A 78 -7.43 12.90 12.74
N LEU A 79 -8.11 11.80 12.35
CA LEU A 79 -8.06 10.54 13.08
C LEU A 79 -6.69 9.90 12.97
N LEU A 80 -6.09 9.88 11.77
CA LEU A 80 -4.73 9.42 11.57
C LEU A 80 -3.74 10.21 12.42
N PHE A 81 -3.79 11.54 12.37
CA PHE A 81 -2.87 12.40 13.10
C PHE A 81 -2.97 12.18 14.62
N ARG A 82 -4.18 12.01 15.17
CA ARG A 82 -4.39 11.68 16.59
C ARG A 82 -3.78 10.33 16.94
N GLU A 83 -3.91 9.34 16.06
CA GLU A 83 -3.30 8.02 16.24
C GLU A 83 -1.78 8.10 16.34
N LEU A 84 -1.15 8.84 15.41
CA LEU A 84 0.29 9.04 15.37
C LEU A 84 0.83 9.74 16.62
N LEU A 85 0.02 10.61 17.22
CA LEU A 85 0.32 11.29 18.48
C LEU A 85 -0.03 10.45 19.72
N GLY A 86 -0.42 9.19 19.58
CA GLY A 86 -0.77 8.31 20.70
C GLY A 86 -2.03 8.71 21.46
N LYS A 87 -2.98 9.44 20.82
CA LYS A 87 -4.20 9.90 21.47
C LYS A 87 -5.28 8.83 21.49
N GLU A 88 -6.00 8.70 22.60
CA GLU A 88 -7.07 7.73 22.79
C GLU A 88 -8.21 7.91 21.76
N ASN A 89 -8.44 9.10 21.28
CA ASN A 89 -9.41 9.42 20.24
C ASN A 89 -8.83 9.31 18.81
N GLY A 90 -7.70 8.60 18.63
CA GLY A 90 -7.15 8.18 17.35
C GLY A 90 -7.87 6.96 16.78
N ILE A 91 -7.51 6.56 15.55
CA ILE A 91 -8.16 5.47 14.79
C ILE A 91 -8.18 4.16 15.58
N CYS A 92 -7.05 3.79 16.18
CA CYS A 92 -6.84 2.57 16.96
C CYS A 92 -6.59 2.90 18.43
N LYS A 93 -7.16 3.98 18.94
CA LYS A 93 -7.05 4.46 20.32
C LYS A 93 -5.60 4.77 20.74
N GLY A 94 -4.79 5.27 19.81
CA GLY A 94 -3.39 5.62 20.05
C GLY A 94 -2.44 4.43 20.22
N LYS A 95 -2.88 3.20 19.91
CA LYS A 95 -2.11 1.96 20.14
C LYS A 95 -1.42 1.42 18.88
N ALA A 96 -1.88 1.81 17.69
CA ALA A 96 -1.34 1.32 16.42
C ALA A 96 -0.08 2.09 15.98
N GLY A 97 0.06 3.34 16.41
CA GLY A 97 1.14 4.21 15.97
C GLY A 97 1.14 4.39 14.44
N SER A 98 2.35 4.44 13.87
CA SER A 98 2.57 4.69 12.44
C SER A 98 2.27 3.48 11.52
N GLN A 99 2.28 2.25 12.03
CA GLN A 99 2.44 1.08 11.18
C GLN A 99 1.30 0.05 11.26
N HIS A 100 0.46 0.08 12.30
CA HIS A 100 -0.53 -0.98 12.56
C HIS A 100 -1.97 -0.45 12.52
N ILE A 101 -2.27 0.36 11.49
CA ILE A 101 -3.56 1.04 11.37
C ILE A 101 -4.62 0.06 10.88
N HIS A 102 -5.77 0.08 11.54
CA HIS A 102 -6.99 -0.62 11.10
C HIS A 102 -8.16 0.36 11.07
N TYR A 103 -8.78 0.50 9.91
CA TYR A 103 -9.97 1.33 9.73
C TYR A 103 -10.83 0.83 8.59
N LYS A 104 -12.05 0.35 8.91
CA LYS A 104 -12.95 -0.26 7.91
C LYS A 104 -12.25 -1.39 7.14
N ASN A 105 -12.12 -1.26 5.81
CA ASN A 105 -11.46 -2.23 4.94
C ASN A 105 -9.97 -1.90 4.71
N PHE A 106 -9.37 -1.03 5.51
CA PHE A 106 -7.96 -0.70 5.48
C PHE A 106 -7.22 -1.36 6.64
N LEU A 107 -6.14 -2.09 6.33
CA LEU A 107 -5.24 -2.68 7.32
C LEU A 107 -3.79 -2.41 6.94
N SER A 108 -2.95 -2.09 7.92
CA SER A 108 -1.50 -2.00 7.72
C SER A 108 -0.73 -2.76 8.79
N ASN A 109 0.51 -3.14 8.47
CA ASN A 109 1.40 -3.81 9.41
C ASN A 109 2.86 -3.44 9.13
N GLY A 110 3.63 -3.22 10.20
CA GLY A 110 5.05 -2.92 10.14
C GLY A 110 5.92 -4.13 9.80
N VAL A 111 5.43 -5.35 10.02
CA VAL A 111 6.19 -6.57 9.70
C VAL A 111 6.02 -6.90 8.22
N LEU A 112 7.11 -6.78 7.47
CA LEU A 112 7.12 -7.01 6.02
C LEU A 112 6.66 -8.43 5.69
N GLY A 113 5.79 -8.54 4.68
CA GLY A 113 5.26 -9.82 4.20
C GLY A 113 4.11 -10.41 5.04
N ASN A 114 3.98 -10.07 6.32
CA ASN A 114 2.97 -10.70 7.21
C ASN A 114 1.52 -10.50 6.76
N MET A 115 1.23 -9.43 6.05
CA MET A 115 -0.12 -9.15 5.57
C MET A 115 -0.48 -9.86 4.26
N LEU A 116 0.47 -10.50 3.60
CA LEU A 116 0.25 -11.20 2.34
C LEU A 116 -0.73 -12.39 2.51
N PRO A 117 -0.53 -13.33 3.47
CA PRO A 117 -1.50 -14.40 3.69
C PRO A 117 -2.85 -13.88 4.20
N VAL A 118 -2.87 -12.78 4.96
CA VAL A 118 -4.12 -12.12 5.38
C VAL A 118 -4.90 -11.63 4.16
N ALA A 119 -4.22 -10.98 3.21
CA ALA A 119 -4.82 -10.54 1.96
C ALA A 119 -5.40 -11.71 1.14
N ALA A 120 -4.67 -12.82 1.05
CA ALA A 120 -5.13 -14.03 0.37
C ALA A 120 -6.37 -14.63 1.06
N GLY A 121 -6.40 -14.65 2.41
CA GLY A 121 -7.56 -15.09 3.19
C GLY A 121 -8.79 -14.23 2.96
N LEU A 122 -8.63 -12.90 2.94
CA LEU A 122 -9.70 -11.96 2.62
C LEU A 122 -10.23 -12.17 1.20
N ALA A 123 -9.35 -12.30 0.21
CA ALA A 123 -9.73 -12.55 -1.18
C ALA A 123 -10.46 -13.89 -1.34
N LEU A 124 -10.04 -14.92 -0.62
CA LEU A 124 -10.75 -16.21 -0.59
C LEU A 124 -12.15 -16.07 0.02
N SER A 125 -12.28 -15.31 1.11
CA SER A 125 -13.58 -15.03 1.73
C SER A 125 -14.52 -14.29 0.77
N LEU A 126 -14.01 -13.27 0.07
CA LEU A 126 -14.77 -12.54 -0.96
C LEU A 126 -15.24 -13.49 -2.07
N LYS A 127 -14.35 -14.34 -2.58
CA LYS A 127 -14.69 -15.34 -3.61
C LYS A 127 -15.77 -16.31 -3.15
N LYS A 128 -15.65 -16.87 -1.94
CA LYS A 128 -16.67 -17.76 -1.35
C LYS A 128 -18.03 -17.08 -1.20
N LYS A 129 -18.03 -15.78 -0.86
CA LYS A 129 -19.23 -14.95 -0.77
C LYS A 129 -19.74 -14.42 -2.12
N LYS A 130 -19.14 -14.84 -3.24
CA LYS A 130 -19.47 -14.41 -4.61
C LYS A 130 -19.44 -12.87 -4.74
N LYS A 131 -18.47 -12.21 -4.08
CA LYS A 131 -18.23 -10.77 -4.17
C LYS A 131 -17.18 -10.47 -5.24
N GLU A 132 -17.40 -9.39 -6.00
CA GLU A 132 -16.52 -8.97 -7.10
C GLU A 132 -15.41 -8.00 -6.64
N ASN A 133 -15.36 -7.71 -5.36
CA ASN A 133 -14.39 -6.81 -4.76
C ASN A 133 -12.94 -7.34 -4.88
N ILE A 134 -12.01 -6.42 -4.91
CA ILE A 134 -10.57 -6.68 -5.04
C ILE A 134 -9.88 -6.40 -3.70
N VAL A 135 -8.85 -7.17 -3.39
CA VAL A 135 -7.92 -6.89 -2.31
C VAL A 135 -6.66 -6.25 -2.90
N HIS A 136 -6.46 -4.97 -2.65
CA HIS A 136 -5.27 -4.21 -3.06
C HIS A 136 -4.17 -4.41 -2.03
N VAL A 137 -3.01 -4.95 -2.43
CA VAL A 137 -1.94 -5.36 -1.53
C VAL A 137 -0.67 -4.59 -1.84
N PHE A 138 -0.32 -3.64 -0.99
CA PHE A 138 0.92 -2.86 -1.10
C PHE A 138 2.07 -3.58 -0.41
N LEU A 139 3.16 -3.79 -1.13
CA LEU A 139 4.37 -4.42 -0.61
C LEU A 139 5.61 -3.69 -1.14
N GLY A 140 6.60 -3.53 -0.27
CA GLY A 140 7.90 -3.03 -0.68
C GLY A 140 8.72 -4.12 -1.39
N ASP A 141 9.71 -3.69 -2.16
CA ASP A 141 10.67 -4.57 -2.83
C ASP A 141 11.40 -5.51 -1.86
N GLY A 142 11.62 -5.10 -0.61
CA GLY A 142 12.20 -5.95 0.44
C GLY A 142 11.42 -7.24 0.74
N ALA A 143 10.12 -7.30 0.45
CA ALA A 143 9.31 -8.50 0.65
C ALA A 143 9.68 -9.65 -0.31
N PHE A 144 10.39 -9.37 -1.39
CA PHE A 144 10.78 -10.37 -2.39
C PHE A 144 11.86 -11.34 -1.91
N GLY A 145 12.56 -11.02 -0.82
CA GLY A 145 13.47 -11.95 -0.14
C GLY A 145 12.76 -12.93 0.81
N GLN A 146 11.42 -12.86 0.97
CA GLN A 146 10.68 -13.65 1.95
C GLN A 146 9.87 -14.77 1.31
N GLY A 147 9.95 -15.99 1.88
CA GLY A 147 9.23 -17.17 1.39
C GLY A 147 7.71 -16.99 1.38
N VAL A 148 7.16 -16.30 2.38
CA VAL A 148 5.72 -16.07 2.53
C VAL A 148 5.09 -15.35 1.32
N LEU A 149 5.85 -14.53 0.59
CA LEU A 149 5.37 -13.94 -0.65
C LEU A 149 5.04 -15.04 -1.68
N TYR A 150 5.98 -15.96 -1.91
CA TYR A 150 5.85 -17.00 -2.93
C TYR A 150 4.75 -18.01 -2.59
N GLU A 151 4.61 -18.37 -1.33
CA GLU A 151 3.50 -19.18 -0.83
C GLU A 151 2.15 -18.48 -1.09
N THR A 152 2.08 -17.17 -0.83
CA THR A 152 0.88 -16.37 -1.06
C THR A 152 0.55 -16.26 -2.54
N LEU A 153 1.55 -16.00 -3.40
CA LEU A 153 1.36 -15.94 -4.86
C LEU A 153 0.84 -17.26 -5.41
N ASN A 154 1.45 -18.38 -5.00
CA ASN A 154 1.00 -19.71 -5.38
C ASN A 154 -0.46 -19.98 -4.95
N PHE A 155 -0.79 -19.65 -3.71
CA PHE A 155 -2.15 -19.83 -3.18
C PHE A 155 -3.17 -18.97 -3.92
N CYS A 156 -2.85 -17.70 -4.17
CA CYS A 156 -3.72 -16.77 -4.90
C CYS A 156 -3.95 -17.21 -6.34
N SER A 157 -2.89 -17.63 -7.03
CA SER A 157 -2.97 -18.12 -8.42
C SER A 157 -3.80 -19.40 -8.52
N LEU A 158 -3.46 -20.42 -7.72
CA LEU A 158 -4.17 -21.71 -7.69
C LEU A 158 -5.68 -21.53 -7.44
N ASN A 159 -6.03 -20.64 -6.54
CA ASN A 159 -7.40 -20.34 -6.18
C ASN A 159 -8.05 -19.23 -7.04
N LYS A 160 -7.35 -18.67 -8.03
CA LYS A 160 -7.83 -17.58 -8.88
C LYS A 160 -8.47 -16.45 -8.06
N LEU A 161 -7.72 -15.95 -7.07
CA LEU A 161 -8.18 -14.92 -6.14
C LEU A 161 -7.99 -13.51 -6.74
N LYS A 162 -8.92 -12.61 -6.43
CA LYS A 162 -8.84 -11.20 -6.86
C LYS A 162 -7.95 -10.40 -5.92
N CYS A 163 -6.65 -10.59 -6.03
CA CYS A 163 -5.61 -9.78 -5.37
C CYS A 163 -4.86 -8.96 -6.42
N LEU A 164 -4.73 -7.66 -6.19
CA LEU A 164 -3.86 -6.77 -6.94
C LEU A 164 -2.61 -6.49 -6.08
N PHE A 165 -1.49 -7.12 -6.43
CA PHE A 165 -0.22 -6.89 -5.76
C PHE A 165 0.46 -5.64 -6.32
N ILE A 166 0.72 -4.65 -5.48
CA ILE A 166 1.32 -3.36 -5.83
C ILE A 166 2.70 -3.31 -5.22
N VAL A 167 3.74 -3.43 -6.05
CA VAL A 167 5.13 -3.41 -5.61
C VAL A 167 5.67 -1.98 -5.66
N GLU A 168 5.97 -1.44 -4.49
CA GLU A 168 6.65 -0.15 -4.35
C GLU A 168 8.17 -0.37 -4.38
N ASN A 169 8.74 -0.24 -5.57
CA ASN A 169 10.16 -0.47 -5.80
C ASN A 169 10.98 0.80 -5.57
N ASN A 170 11.42 1.02 -4.35
CA ASN A 170 12.35 2.10 -4.00
C ASN A 170 13.83 1.66 -4.02
N LYS A 171 14.09 0.40 -4.41
CA LYS A 171 15.42 -0.22 -4.58
C LYS A 171 16.22 -0.40 -3.28
N ILE A 172 15.58 -0.21 -2.13
CA ILE A 172 16.24 -0.35 -0.83
C ILE A 172 15.26 -0.82 0.25
N ALA A 173 15.63 -1.86 0.98
CA ALA A 173 14.92 -2.33 2.17
C ALA A 173 15.69 -1.86 3.41
N GLN A 174 15.27 -0.76 4.01
CA GLN A 174 15.96 -0.06 5.11
C GLN A 174 17.40 0.31 4.71
N THR A 175 18.39 -0.49 5.03
CA THR A 175 19.81 -0.31 4.70
C THR A 175 20.31 -1.31 3.65
N THR A 176 19.46 -2.25 3.21
CA THR A 176 19.84 -3.33 2.28
C THR A 176 19.43 -2.98 0.85
N PRO A 177 20.39 -2.76 -0.07
CA PRO A 177 20.08 -2.60 -1.49
C PRO A 177 19.32 -3.82 -2.04
N ILE A 178 18.41 -3.60 -2.98
CA ILE A 178 17.58 -4.69 -3.53
C ILE A 178 18.42 -5.81 -4.17
N ALA A 179 19.54 -5.49 -4.78
CA ALA A 179 20.47 -6.46 -5.37
C ALA A 179 21.01 -7.48 -4.35
N ASN A 180 21.01 -7.15 -3.06
CA ASN A 180 21.42 -8.02 -1.97
C ASN A 180 20.24 -8.74 -1.32
N ASN A 181 19.00 -8.48 -1.78
CA ASN A 181 17.78 -9.01 -1.17
C ASN A 181 17.18 -10.17 -1.96
N PHE A 182 17.14 -10.09 -3.29
CA PHE A 182 16.63 -11.20 -4.11
C PHE A 182 17.30 -11.25 -5.49
N ALA A 183 17.33 -12.46 -6.07
CA ALA A 183 17.82 -12.70 -7.42
C ALA A 183 16.69 -12.69 -8.45
N GLY A 184 17.02 -12.42 -9.72
CA GLY A 184 16.07 -12.37 -10.84
C GLY A 184 15.31 -11.05 -10.93
N SER A 185 14.11 -11.08 -11.51
CA SER A 185 13.27 -9.91 -11.71
C SER A 185 11.89 -10.08 -11.12
N PHE A 186 11.21 -8.96 -10.82
CA PHE A 186 9.80 -8.98 -10.39
C PHE A 186 8.91 -9.69 -11.41
N LYS A 187 9.10 -9.40 -12.70
CA LYS A 187 8.33 -10.00 -13.79
C LYS A 187 8.43 -11.52 -13.78
N GLU A 188 9.64 -12.06 -13.70
CA GLU A 188 9.87 -13.52 -13.67
C GLU A 188 9.23 -14.16 -12.45
N ARG A 189 9.31 -13.52 -11.29
CA ARG A 189 8.70 -14.02 -10.04
C ARG A 189 7.18 -14.12 -10.14
N PHE A 190 6.50 -13.09 -10.63
CA PHE A 190 5.05 -13.15 -10.83
C PHE A 190 4.65 -14.12 -11.93
N SER A 191 5.40 -14.16 -13.05
CA SER A 191 5.14 -15.05 -14.17
C SER A 191 5.27 -16.53 -13.79
N ALA A 192 6.17 -16.88 -12.87
CA ALA A 192 6.33 -18.25 -12.36
C ALA A 192 5.04 -18.80 -11.70
N PHE A 193 4.17 -17.92 -11.23
CA PHE A 193 2.87 -18.26 -10.65
C PHE A 193 1.69 -17.94 -11.59
N ASN A 194 1.93 -17.71 -12.88
CA ASN A 194 0.92 -17.31 -13.87
C ASN A 194 0.16 -16.03 -13.46
N ILE A 195 0.82 -15.12 -12.73
CA ILE A 195 0.26 -13.82 -12.35
C ILE A 195 0.76 -12.78 -13.36
N GLN A 196 -0.19 -12.05 -13.96
CA GLN A 196 0.12 -11.00 -14.91
C GLN A 196 0.91 -9.87 -14.22
N PHE A 197 1.97 -9.39 -14.86
CA PHE A 197 2.83 -8.32 -14.37
C PHE A 197 2.80 -7.12 -15.31
N GLU A 198 2.73 -5.93 -14.75
CA GLU A 198 2.85 -4.68 -15.49
C GLU A 198 3.75 -3.71 -14.72
N GLU A 199 4.75 -3.14 -15.38
CA GLU A 199 5.65 -2.15 -14.79
C GLU A 199 5.16 -0.74 -15.13
N ILE A 200 5.08 0.10 -14.08
CA ILE A 200 4.63 1.48 -14.19
C ILE A 200 5.76 2.40 -13.74
N ASN A 201 6.42 3.04 -14.69
CA ASN A 201 7.59 3.90 -14.44
C ASN A 201 7.37 5.37 -14.83
N ASN A 202 6.18 5.71 -15.34
CA ASN A 202 5.82 7.09 -15.69
C ASN A 202 4.32 7.32 -15.60
N ILE A 203 3.90 8.60 -15.59
CA ILE A 203 2.50 9.01 -15.42
C ILE A 203 1.58 8.51 -16.55
N ASN A 204 2.09 8.37 -17.76
CA ASN A 204 1.28 7.87 -18.88
C ASN A 204 0.93 6.39 -18.72
N ASN A 205 1.84 5.60 -18.14
CA ASN A 205 1.60 4.20 -17.82
C ASN A 205 0.62 4.07 -16.65
N ILE A 206 0.69 4.96 -15.65
CA ILE A 206 -0.32 5.04 -14.57
C ILE A 206 -1.71 5.28 -15.16
N LYS A 207 -1.85 6.22 -16.09
CA LYS A 207 -3.12 6.53 -16.75
C LYS A 207 -3.72 5.30 -17.46
N LYS A 208 -2.88 4.58 -18.22
CA LYS A 208 -3.31 3.35 -18.91
C LYS A 208 -3.73 2.26 -17.93
N PHE A 209 -2.99 2.10 -16.83
CA PHE A 209 -3.29 1.10 -15.82
C PHE A 209 -4.62 1.39 -15.10
N ILE A 210 -4.87 2.62 -14.70
CA ILE A 210 -6.14 3.03 -14.07
C ILE A 210 -7.34 2.68 -14.96
N LEU A 211 -7.22 2.88 -16.27
CA LEU A 211 -8.29 2.52 -17.23
C LEU A 211 -8.51 1.00 -17.36
N LYS A 212 -7.52 0.17 -17.04
CA LYS A 212 -7.65 -1.30 -17.10
C LYS A 212 -8.30 -1.91 -15.86
N ILE A 213 -8.14 -1.28 -14.68
CA ILE A 213 -8.66 -1.80 -13.41
C ILE A 213 -10.09 -1.33 -13.11
N ASN A 214 -10.60 -0.36 -13.86
CA ASN A 214 -12.00 0.13 -13.79
C ASN A 214 -12.92 -0.65 -14.72
#